data_a209763fbf7d08b21a7dc80c84c46404
#
_entry.id   a209763fbf7d08b21a7dc80c84c46404
#
_cell.length_a   1.000
_cell.length_b   1.000
_cell.length_c   1.000
_cell.angle_alpha   90.00
_cell.angle_beta   90.00
_cell.angle_gamma   90.00
#
_symmetry.space_group_name_H-M   'P 1'
#
loop_
_entity.id
_entity.type
_entity.pdbx_description
1 polymer ?
#
loop_
_entity_poly.entity_id
_entity_poly.type
_entity_poly.pdbx_seq_one_letter_code
_entity_poly.pdbx_strand_id
1 'polypeptide(L)'
;MKFLFASDLHGKTYLYQELLSLALFSSSEIMVIGGDLLPSFSPTKRYEDMLPNQRNFIDQFLSPFFKRILETTTIQQILLIAGNWDLGYPLLFKETPGIFDLNQSSHQLKNGYELVGYPFVPPSPFRPKDFEKMDDREAPWPMQKNPSYIRSSDQIDRLTPVDPYRYLRGRETIEEDLDRLPRPLQSKRAIYIMHSPPFGTRLDRIEGRKSAGSRSIKAFIERNQPLLTLHGHIHESPALSGTYMDRIGDTLSINPGQFIRTTRKVPTLHAVTFEIERIEKTLTHTCFPRVRSE
;
A
#
# COMPACT_ATOMS: atom_id res chain seq x y z
N MET A 1 -21.73 2.26 1.99
CA MET A 1 -20.57 1.99 2.88
C MET A 1 -19.43 2.93 2.51
N LYS A 2 -18.90 3.64 3.51
CA LYS A 2 -17.88 4.67 3.29
C LYS A 2 -16.49 4.22 3.70
N PHE A 3 -15.53 4.45 2.83
CA PHE A 3 -14.13 4.05 2.98
C PHE A 3 -13.24 5.27 3.24
N LEU A 4 -12.17 5.03 3.99
CA LEU A 4 -11.01 5.89 4.15
C LEU A 4 -9.77 5.09 3.75
N PHE A 5 -9.06 5.53 2.72
CA PHE A 5 -7.85 4.87 2.23
C PHE A 5 -6.64 5.80 2.31
N ALA A 6 -5.54 5.27 2.87
CA ALA A 6 -4.22 5.88 2.89
C ALA A 6 -3.14 4.83 2.63
N SER A 7 -1.94 5.25 2.23
CA SER A 7 -0.76 4.41 2.02
C SER A 7 0.51 5.19 2.36
N ASP A 8 1.64 4.51 2.50
CA ASP A 8 2.98 5.11 2.57
C ASP A 8 3.19 6.09 3.74
N LEU A 9 2.69 5.74 4.92
CA LEU A 9 2.80 6.56 6.12
C LEU A 9 4.19 6.54 6.75
N HIS A 10 4.98 5.47 6.51
CA HIS A 10 6.40 5.33 6.91
C HIS A 10 6.70 5.69 8.35
N GLY A 11 5.81 5.33 9.29
CA GLY A 11 5.99 5.60 10.71
C GLY A 11 6.00 7.07 11.11
N LYS A 12 5.55 7.96 10.23
CA LYS A 12 5.49 9.41 10.50
C LYS A 12 4.28 9.74 11.35
N THR A 13 4.46 9.83 12.67
CA THR A 13 3.38 9.98 13.65
C THR A 13 2.43 11.15 13.36
N TYR A 14 2.91 12.23 12.77
CA TYR A 14 2.06 13.35 12.38
C TYR A 14 1.05 12.98 11.27
N LEU A 15 1.43 12.10 10.31
CA LEU A 15 0.47 11.60 9.30
C LEU A 15 -0.61 10.73 9.93
N TYR A 16 -0.26 9.94 10.94
CA TYR A 16 -1.24 9.17 11.71
C TYR A 16 -2.18 10.06 12.50
N GLN A 17 -1.70 11.18 13.05
CA GLN A 17 -2.54 12.16 13.75
C GLN A 17 -3.54 12.82 12.79
N GLU A 18 -3.10 13.18 11.58
CA GLU A 18 -3.99 13.68 10.52
C GLU A 18 -4.99 12.62 10.07
N LEU A 19 -4.56 11.34 9.95
CA LEU A 19 -5.43 10.21 9.61
C LEU A 19 -6.53 10.00 10.67
N LEU A 20 -6.19 10.08 11.96
CA LEU A 20 -7.17 10.05 13.05
C LEU A 20 -8.16 11.21 12.94
N SER A 21 -7.68 12.42 12.70
CA SER A 21 -8.54 13.58 12.51
C SER A 21 -9.49 13.38 11.33
N LEU A 22 -8.99 12.88 10.20
CA LEU A 22 -9.82 12.58 9.04
C LEU A 22 -10.85 11.46 9.33
N ALA A 23 -10.47 10.42 10.08
CA ALA A 23 -11.37 9.35 10.49
C ALA A 23 -12.53 9.87 11.37
N LEU A 24 -12.24 10.79 12.31
CA LEU A 24 -13.26 11.43 13.17
C LEU A 24 -14.29 12.24 12.36
N PHE A 25 -13.86 12.91 11.28
CA PHE A 25 -14.75 13.80 10.50
C PHE A 25 -15.37 13.14 9.26
N SER A 26 -14.77 12.09 8.74
CA SER A 26 -15.22 11.49 7.47
C SER A 26 -16.45 10.63 7.57
N SER A 27 -16.85 10.19 8.77
CA SER A 27 -17.90 9.16 9.00
C SER A 27 -17.65 7.89 8.17
N SER A 28 -16.38 7.52 7.94
CA SER A 28 -16.02 6.29 7.25
C SER A 28 -16.24 5.08 8.17
N GLU A 29 -16.66 3.96 7.58
CA GLU A 29 -16.93 2.71 8.28
C GLU A 29 -15.76 1.71 8.14
N ILE A 30 -15.02 1.81 7.03
CA ILE A 30 -13.89 0.95 6.70
C ILE A 30 -12.64 1.83 6.48
N MET A 31 -11.56 1.47 7.17
CA MET A 31 -10.22 2.03 6.91
C MET A 31 -9.37 1.00 6.17
N VAL A 32 -8.70 1.44 5.11
CA VAL A 32 -7.76 0.60 4.34
C VAL A 32 -6.40 1.28 4.34
N ILE A 33 -5.34 0.51 4.65
CA ILE A 33 -3.96 0.99 4.55
C ILE A 33 -3.20 0.15 3.52
N GLY A 34 -2.73 0.81 2.49
CA GLY A 34 -2.15 0.22 1.29
C GLY A 34 -0.67 -0.11 1.35
N GLY A 35 -0.10 -0.31 2.54
CA GLY A 35 1.31 -0.67 2.74
C GLY A 35 2.19 0.51 3.15
N ASP A 36 3.45 0.19 3.46
CA ASP A 36 4.48 1.11 3.97
C ASP A 36 4.02 1.91 5.19
N LEU A 37 3.50 1.17 6.18
CA LEU A 37 3.04 1.70 7.46
C LEU A 37 4.20 2.06 8.39
N LEU A 38 5.22 1.19 8.43
CA LEU A 38 6.24 1.18 9.47
C LEU A 38 7.39 2.17 9.17
N PRO A 39 8.17 2.58 10.18
CA PRO A 39 9.32 3.44 9.95
C PRO A 39 10.27 2.88 8.89
N SER A 40 10.52 3.64 7.85
CA SER A 40 11.53 3.34 6.84
C SER A 40 12.93 3.69 7.33
N PHE A 41 13.94 3.28 6.56
CA PHE A 41 15.34 3.55 6.88
C PHE A 41 15.63 5.06 6.92
N SER A 42 16.35 5.48 7.96
CA SER A 42 16.97 6.79 8.04
C SER A 42 18.48 6.69 7.73
N PRO A 43 19.06 7.58 6.91
CA PRO A 43 20.50 7.57 6.61
C PRO A 43 21.42 7.67 7.84
N THR A 44 20.88 8.14 8.95
CA THR A 44 21.61 8.29 10.24
C THR A 44 21.55 7.05 11.12
N LYS A 45 20.80 6.00 10.71
CA LYS A 45 20.63 4.76 11.47
C LYS A 45 21.25 3.58 10.71
N ARG A 46 21.61 2.54 11.47
CA ARG A 46 22.09 1.28 10.90
C ARG A 46 20.90 0.46 10.38
N TYR A 47 21.12 -0.34 9.32
CA TYR A 47 20.06 -1.20 8.79
C TYR A 47 19.61 -2.27 9.80
N GLU A 48 20.54 -2.75 10.63
CA GLU A 48 20.28 -3.73 11.69
C GLU A 48 19.27 -3.22 12.73
N ASP A 49 19.19 -1.90 12.92
CA ASP A 49 18.25 -1.29 13.88
C ASP A 49 16.82 -1.14 13.30
N MET A 50 16.63 -1.44 12.02
CA MET A 50 15.34 -1.19 11.35
C MET A 50 14.22 -2.05 11.94
N LEU A 51 14.45 -3.35 12.09
CA LEU A 51 13.44 -4.26 12.61
C LEU A 51 13.12 -4.03 14.09
N PRO A 52 14.10 -3.83 15.00
CA PRO A 52 13.83 -3.37 16.37
C PRO A 52 13.05 -2.04 16.44
N ASN A 53 13.38 -1.07 15.58
CA ASN A 53 12.65 0.20 15.53
C ASN A 53 11.20 0.01 15.07
N GLN A 54 10.96 -0.85 14.07
CA GLN A 54 9.61 -1.16 13.62
C GLN A 54 8.79 -1.88 14.69
N ARG A 55 9.39 -2.84 15.40
CA ARG A 55 8.75 -3.50 16.55
C ARG A 55 8.35 -2.48 17.62
N ASN A 56 9.29 -1.65 18.03
CA ASN A 56 9.00 -0.62 19.03
C ASN A 56 7.88 0.32 18.58
N PHE A 57 7.88 0.73 17.29
CA PHE A 57 6.82 1.55 16.74
C PHE A 57 5.45 0.83 16.75
N ILE A 58 5.42 -0.45 16.42
CA ILE A 58 4.20 -1.27 16.50
C ILE A 58 3.66 -1.29 17.92
N ASP A 59 4.50 -1.65 18.88
CA ASP A 59 4.09 -1.87 20.27
C ASP A 59 3.72 -0.56 20.97
N GLN A 60 4.50 0.52 20.77
CA GLN A 60 4.33 1.78 21.49
C GLN A 60 3.38 2.77 20.82
N PHE A 61 3.18 2.66 19.52
CA PHE A 61 2.40 3.64 18.78
C PHE A 61 1.28 3.01 17.92
N LEU A 62 1.60 2.10 17.00
CA LEU A 62 0.67 1.70 15.94
C LEU A 62 -0.49 0.86 16.47
N SER A 63 -0.22 -0.13 17.32
CA SER A 63 -1.28 -0.95 17.94
C SER A 63 -2.21 -0.12 18.84
N PRO A 64 -1.72 0.74 19.75
CA PRO A 64 -2.56 1.70 20.48
C PRO A 64 -3.33 2.65 19.56
N PHE A 65 -2.73 3.12 18.47
CA PHE A 65 -3.38 3.99 17.49
C PHE A 65 -4.57 3.32 16.82
N PHE A 66 -4.43 2.09 16.32
CA PHE A 66 -5.53 1.37 15.70
C PHE A 66 -6.67 1.06 16.69
N LYS A 67 -6.31 0.68 17.91
CA LYS A 67 -7.30 0.51 18.98
C LYS A 67 -8.09 1.80 19.19
N ARG A 68 -7.40 2.95 19.29
CA ARG A 68 -8.04 4.25 19.44
C ARG A 68 -8.99 4.56 18.26
N ILE A 69 -8.58 4.29 17.01
CA ILE A 69 -9.44 4.49 15.83
C ILE A 69 -10.74 3.70 15.99
N LEU A 70 -10.67 2.40 16.33
CA LEU A 70 -11.83 1.54 16.49
C LEU A 70 -12.74 1.97 17.66
N GLU A 71 -12.18 2.55 18.71
CA GLU A 71 -12.93 2.97 19.89
C GLU A 71 -13.55 4.37 19.77
N THR A 72 -12.95 5.28 18.99
CA THR A 72 -13.33 6.71 19.01
C THR A 72 -13.91 7.23 17.72
N THR A 73 -13.95 6.41 16.66
CA THR A 73 -14.47 6.81 15.35
C THR A 73 -15.61 5.90 14.89
N THR A 74 -16.17 6.15 13.72
CA THR A 74 -17.14 5.27 13.05
C THR A 74 -16.52 4.08 12.33
N ILE A 75 -15.18 3.98 12.30
CA ILE A 75 -14.45 2.87 11.67
C ILE A 75 -14.74 1.57 12.44
N GLN A 76 -15.28 0.58 11.75
CA GLN A 76 -15.59 -0.74 12.30
C GLN A 76 -14.52 -1.78 11.96
N GLN A 77 -13.80 -1.58 10.86
CA GLN A 77 -12.79 -2.50 10.36
C GLN A 77 -11.60 -1.73 9.79
N ILE A 78 -10.40 -2.22 10.08
CA ILE A 78 -9.13 -1.74 9.51
C ILE A 78 -8.52 -2.89 8.73
N LEU A 79 -8.35 -2.71 7.43
CA LEU A 79 -7.80 -3.71 6.52
C LEU A 79 -6.44 -3.24 6.01
N LEU A 80 -5.43 -4.09 6.14
CA LEU A 80 -4.03 -3.74 5.95
C LEU A 80 -3.36 -4.68 4.95
N ILE A 81 -2.45 -4.14 4.16
CA ILE A 81 -1.38 -4.90 3.49
C ILE A 81 -0.01 -4.35 3.91
N ALA A 82 1.04 -5.16 3.75
CA ALA A 82 2.42 -4.67 3.85
C ALA A 82 2.82 -3.88 2.60
N GLY A 83 3.84 -3.02 2.74
CA GLY A 83 4.63 -2.48 1.65
C GLY A 83 6.08 -2.96 1.72
N ASN A 84 6.93 -2.52 0.79
CA ASN A 84 8.30 -3.03 0.69
C ASN A 84 9.23 -2.59 1.84
N TRP A 85 8.83 -1.64 2.65
CA TRP A 85 9.55 -1.23 3.86
C TRP A 85 9.06 -1.91 5.15
N ASP A 86 7.98 -2.68 5.12
CA ASP A 86 7.28 -3.19 6.31
C ASP A 86 7.83 -4.56 6.78
N LEU A 87 9.14 -4.67 7.05
CA LEU A 87 9.75 -5.91 7.52
C LEU A 87 9.14 -6.43 8.82
N GLY A 88 8.73 -5.55 9.71
CA GLY A 88 8.07 -5.86 10.97
C GLY A 88 6.57 -6.16 10.85
N TYR A 89 5.98 -6.08 9.67
CA TYR A 89 4.54 -6.25 9.46
C TYR A 89 3.94 -7.50 10.12
N PRO A 90 4.54 -8.68 10.04
CA PRO A 90 3.98 -9.85 10.70
C PRO A 90 3.90 -9.76 12.23
N LEU A 91 4.60 -8.81 12.85
CA LEU A 91 4.55 -8.56 14.29
C LEU A 91 3.29 -7.77 14.72
N LEU A 92 2.60 -7.15 13.76
CA LEU A 92 1.43 -6.30 14.00
C LEU A 92 0.19 -7.11 14.45
N PHE A 93 0.06 -8.35 13.97
CA PHE A 93 -1.14 -9.16 14.16
C PHE A 93 -1.04 -10.01 15.44
N LYS A 94 -1.24 -9.36 16.59
CA LYS A 94 -1.51 -10.01 17.88
C LYS A 94 -3.00 -9.82 18.17
N GLU A 95 -3.84 -10.73 17.63
CA GLU A 95 -5.27 -10.88 17.89
C GLU A 95 -6.02 -9.56 18.29
N THR A 96 -6.05 -8.59 17.39
CA THR A 96 -6.79 -7.36 17.62
C THR A 96 -8.12 -7.40 16.85
N PRO A 97 -9.27 -7.58 17.51
CA PRO A 97 -10.55 -7.58 16.83
C PRO A 97 -10.76 -6.31 15.98
N GLY A 98 -11.28 -6.48 14.77
CA GLY A 98 -11.52 -5.37 13.85
C GLY A 98 -10.32 -4.98 12.96
N ILE A 99 -9.15 -5.62 13.13
CA ILE A 99 -7.98 -5.43 12.25
C ILE A 99 -7.74 -6.72 11.45
N PHE A 100 -7.59 -6.59 10.13
CA PHE A 100 -7.48 -7.72 9.21
C PHE A 100 -6.25 -7.60 8.33
N ASP A 101 -5.45 -8.68 8.30
CA ASP A 101 -4.36 -8.86 7.35
C ASP A 101 -4.91 -9.34 6.01
N LEU A 102 -4.62 -8.59 4.95
CA LEU A 102 -5.00 -8.95 3.59
C LEU A 102 -3.84 -9.45 2.72
N ASN A 103 -2.65 -9.63 3.26
CA ASN A 103 -1.53 -10.10 2.45
C ASN A 103 -1.84 -11.44 1.77
N GLN A 104 -2.00 -11.42 0.44
CA GLN A 104 -2.38 -12.57 -0.41
C GLN A 104 -3.65 -13.30 0.07
N SER A 105 -4.56 -12.56 0.67
CA SER A 105 -5.82 -13.08 1.22
C SER A 105 -7.00 -12.19 0.84
N SER A 106 -8.22 -12.61 1.17
CA SER A 106 -9.41 -11.83 0.94
C SER A 106 -10.24 -11.64 2.21
N HIS A 107 -11.04 -10.58 2.23
CA HIS A 107 -11.99 -10.26 3.28
C HIS A 107 -13.32 -9.83 2.68
N GLN A 108 -14.38 -10.56 3.03
CA GLN A 108 -15.73 -10.27 2.54
C GLN A 108 -16.43 -9.28 3.47
N LEU A 109 -17.01 -8.23 2.88
CA LEU A 109 -17.82 -7.25 3.59
C LEU A 109 -19.30 -7.66 3.61
N LYS A 110 -20.04 -7.17 4.62
CA LYS A 110 -21.45 -7.52 4.83
C LYS A 110 -22.38 -7.21 3.63
N ASN A 111 -22.02 -6.23 2.80
CA ASN A 111 -22.80 -5.83 1.62
C ASN A 111 -22.37 -6.56 0.33
N GLY A 112 -21.56 -7.63 0.45
CA GLY A 112 -21.16 -8.49 -0.66
C GLY A 112 -19.99 -7.95 -1.49
N TYR A 113 -19.33 -6.86 -1.11
CA TYR A 113 -18.03 -6.51 -1.64
C TYR A 113 -16.94 -7.37 -1.01
N GLU A 114 -15.90 -7.65 -1.77
CA GLU A 114 -14.75 -8.43 -1.31
C GLU A 114 -13.45 -7.67 -1.60
N LEU A 115 -12.64 -7.53 -0.56
CA LEU A 115 -11.31 -6.91 -0.65
C LEU A 115 -10.25 -8.00 -0.74
N VAL A 116 -9.31 -7.84 -1.66
CA VAL A 116 -8.18 -8.77 -1.86
C VAL A 116 -6.89 -7.98 -1.80
N GLY A 117 -5.94 -8.44 -0.99
CA GLY A 117 -4.68 -7.74 -0.77
C GLY A 117 -3.48 -8.38 -1.47
N TYR A 118 -2.57 -7.55 -1.99
CA TYR A 118 -1.30 -7.97 -2.59
C TYR A 118 -0.15 -7.00 -2.23
N PRO A 119 0.82 -7.42 -1.41
CA PRO A 119 1.84 -6.52 -0.85
C PRO A 119 3.08 -6.32 -1.73
N PHE A 120 3.37 -7.24 -2.67
CA PHE A 120 4.64 -7.25 -3.38
C PHE A 120 4.74 -6.19 -4.47
N VAL A 121 5.97 -5.67 -4.62
CA VAL A 121 6.33 -4.70 -5.66
C VAL A 121 7.47 -5.26 -6.53
N PRO A 122 7.64 -4.77 -7.77
CA PRO A 122 8.82 -5.05 -8.57
C PRO A 122 10.11 -4.62 -7.87
N PRO A 123 11.27 -5.19 -8.22
CA PRO A 123 12.53 -4.89 -7.54
C PRO A 123 12.86 -3.40 -7.58
N SER A 124 12.98 -2.78 -6.42
CA SER A 124 13.34 -1.37 -6.23
C SER A 124 14.84 -1.22 -5.93
N PRO A 125 15.44 -0.01 -6.01
CA PRO A 125 16.83 0.22 -5.63
C PRO A 125 17.07 0.20 -4.11
N PHE A 126 16.03 -0.06 -3.32
CA PHE A 126 16.13 -0.12 -1.85
C PHE A 126 16.66 -1.47 -1.39
N ARG A 127 17.18 -1.53 -0.15
CA ARG A 127 17.84 -2.74 0.38
C ARG A 127 16.90 -3.81 0.92
N PRO A 128 15.76 -3.51 1.57
CA PRO A 128 14.81 -4.54 1.99
C PRO A 128 14.22 -5.29 0.80
N LYS A 129 14.10 -6.63 0.91
CA LYS A 129 13.65 -7.50 -0.20
C LYS A 129 12.50 -8.44 0.16
N ASP A 130 12.00 -8.41 1.40
CA ASP A 130 10.94 -9.32 1.84
C ASP A 130 9.68 -9.22 0.98
N PHE A 131 9.26 -7.99 0.66
CA PHE A 131 8.08 -7.69 -0.14
C PHE A 131 8.40 -7.23 -1.57
N GLU A 132 9.54 -7.68 -2.11
CA GLU A 132 9.87 -7.51 -3.52
C GLU A 132 9.89 -8.86 -4.23
N LYS A 133 9.42 -8.91 -5.47
CA LYS A 133 9.47 -10.05 -6.39
C LYS A 133 9.76 -9.57 -7.81
N MET A 134 10.39 -10.43 -8.64
CA MET A 134 10.44 -10.16 -10.08
C MET A 134 9.03 -10.03 -10.62
N ASP A 135 8.81 -9.12 -11.57
CA ASP A 135 7.47 -8.88 -12.12
C ASP A 135 6.97 -10.12 -12.87
N ASP A 136 7.83 -10.64 -13.75
CA ASP A 136 7.71 -11.90 -14.47
C ASP A 136 9.07 -12.59 -14.60
N ARG A 137 9.13 -13.80 -15.20
CA ARG A 137 10.39 -14.56 -15.38
C ARG A 137 11.38 -13.90 -16.32
N GLU A 138 10.90 -13.10 -17.28
CA GLU A 138 11.70 -12.44 -18.32
C GLU A 138 12.02 -10.99 -17.96
N ALA A 139 11.44 -10.46 -16.88
CA ALA A 139 11.65 -9.08 -16.45
C ALA A 139 13.16 -8.76 -16.36
N PRO A 140 13.60 -7.62 -16.94
CA PRO A 140 15.00 -7.24 -16.91
C PRO A 140 15.47 -7.02 -15.46
N TRP A 141 16.73 -7.37 -15.21
CA TRP A 141 17.32 -7.16 -13.89
C TRP A 141 17.56 -5.66 -13.67
N PRO A 142 16.88 -5.02 -12.71
CA PRO A 142 17.13 -3.63 -12.39
C PRO A 142 18.41 -3.48 -11.55
N MET A 143 18.97 -2.27 -11.53
CA MET A 143 20.10 -1.95 -10.67
C MET A 143 19.69 -2.09 -9.19
N GLN A 144 20.45 -2.87 -8.42
CA GLN A 144 20.22 -3.12 -7.01
C GLN A 144 21.41 -2.68 -6.15
N LYS A 145 21.13 -2.29 -4.91
CA LYS A 145 22.16 -2.07 -3.89
C LYS A 145 22.57 -3.41 -3.26
N ASN A 146 23.87 -3.62 -3.09
CA ASN A 146 24.42 -4.80 -2.44
C ASN A 146 25.23 -4.36 -1.18
N PRO A 147 25.09 -5.03 -0.02
CA PRO A 147 24.12 -6.09 0.24
C PRO A 147 22.67 -5.56 0.34
N SER A 148 21.73 -6.42 -0.03
CA SER A 148 20.32 -6.29 0.32
C SER A 148 20.03 -7.08 1.59
N TYR A 149 18.85 -6.88 2.18
CA TYR A 149 18.49 -7.50 3.46
C TYR A 149 17.09 -8.09 3.40
N ILE A 150 16.94 -9.22 4.10
CA ILE A 150 15.65 -9.84 4.40
C ILE A 150 15.53 -10.06 5.91
N ARG A 151 14.31 -10.22 6.38
CA ARG A 151 14.08 -10.68 7.75
C ARG A 151 14.58 -12.14 7.89
N SER A 152 15.30 -12.41 8.97
CA SER A 152 15.78 -13.76 9.26
C SER A 152 14.61 -14.73 9.51
N SER A 153 14.69 -15.95 8.99
CA SER A 153 13.66 -16.98 9.22
C SER A 153 13.75 -17.59 10.61
N ASP A 154 14.94 -17.59 11.21
CA ASP A 154 15.27 -18.23 12.47
C ASP A 154 15.36 -17.25 13.66
N GLN A 155 15.47 -15.96 13.40
CA GLN A 155 15.58 -14.93 14.42
C GLN A 155 14.65 -13.75 14.12
N ILE A 156 13.60 -13.62 14.91
CA ILE A 156 12.48 -12.66 14.68
C ILE A 156 12.93 -11.19 14.53
N ASP A 157 14.02 -10.80 15.18
CA ASP A 157 14.50 -9.41 15.24
C ASP A 157 15.78 -9.16 14.45
N ARG A 158 16.14 -10.05 13.54
CA ARG A 158 17.38 -9.94 12.79
C ARG A 158 17.15 -9.82 11.29
N LEU A 159 17.95 -8.96 10.66
CA LEU A 159 18.08 -8.90 9.22
C LEU A 159 19.28 -9.75 8.77
N THR A 160 19.06 -10.52 7.71
CA THR A 160 20.09 -11.33 7.05
C THR A 160 20.47 -10.65 5.74
N PRO A 161 21.78 -10.40 5.50
CA PRO A 161 22.23 -9.92 4.21
C PRO A 161 22.05 -11.00 3.14
N VAL A 162 21.59 -10.59 1.96
CA VAL A 162 21.38 -11.47 0.81
C VAL A 162 21.95 -10.85 -0.46
N ASP A 163 22.35 -11.71 -1.39
CA ASP A 163 22.53 -11.32 -2.77
C ASP A 163 21.16 -11.12 -3.40
N PRO A 164 20.80 -9.89 -3.82
CA PRO A 164 19.46 -9.61 -4.30
C PRO A 164 19.09 -10.37 -5.57
N TYR A 165 20.07 -10.64 -6.46
CA TYR A 165 19.83 -11.37 -7.68
C TYR A 165 19.39 -12.81 -7.40
N ARG A 166 20.17 -13.54 -6.60
CA ARG A 166 19.85 -14.92 -6.23
C ARG A 166 18.52 -15.01 -5.47
N TYR A 167 18.32 -14.09 -4.53
CA TYR A 167 17.12 -14.09 -3.71
C TYR A 167 15.85 -13.88 -4.53
N LEU A 168 15.83 -12.84 -5.38
CA LEU A 168 14.61 -12.48 -6.14
C LEU A 168 14.36 -13.44 -7.31
N ARG A 169 15.41 -13.89 -8.00
CA ARG A 169 15.26 -14.89 -9.09
C ARG A 169 14.91 -16.28 -8.61
N GLY A 170 15.22 -16.61 -7.36
CA GLY A 170 14.86 -17.89 -6.75
C GLY A 170 13.41 -17.96 -6.22
N ARG A 171 12.67 -16.85 -6.29
CA ARG A 171 11.28 -16.76 -5.82
C ARG A 171 10.28 -16.85 -6.97
N GLU A 172 9.03 -17.07 -6.59
CA GLU A 172 7.89 -16.85 -7.48
C GLU A 172 7.80 -15.38 -7.88
N THR A 173 7.27 -15.13 -9.07
CA THR A 173 7.09 -13.78 -9.62
C THR A 173 5.76 -13.18 -9.18
N ILE A 174 5.59 -11.87 -9.41
CA ILE A 174 4.30 -11.17 -9.22
C ILE A 174 3.25 -11.81 -10.12
N GLU A 175 3.56 -12.10 -11.38
CA GLU A 175 2.64 -12.75 -12.32
C GLU A 175 2.11 -14.10 -11.78
N GLU A 176 3.01 -14.98 -11.32
CA GLU A 176 2.66 -16.29 -10.75
C GLU A 176 1.82 -16.17 -9.47
N ASP A 177 2.07 -15.18 -8.63
CA ASP A 177 1.26 -14.92 -7.44
C ASP A 177 -0.16 -14.45 -7.82
N LEU A 178 -0.27 -13.52 -8.78
CA LEU A 178 -1.55 -12.95 -9.20
C LEU A 178 -2.48 -14.02 -9.80
N ASP A 179 -1.93 -15.07 -10.41
CA ASP A 179 -2.74 -16.20 -10.91
C ASP A 179 -3.37 -17.02 -9.78
N ARG A 180 -2.80 -16.99 -8.58
CA ARG A 180 -3.26 -17.72 -7.38
C ARG A 180 -4.04 -16.87 -6.39
N LEU A 181 -4.07 -15.54 -6.57
CA LEU A 181 -4.83 -14.66 -5.69
C LEU A 181 -6.32 -15.04 -5.65
N PRO A 182 -6.98 -14.89 -4.49
CA PRO A 182 -8.41 -15.02 -4.39
C PRO A 182 -9.13 -14.19 -5.46
N ARG A 183 -10.10 -14.79 -6.12
CA ARG A 183 -10.90 -14.13 -7.17
C ARG A 183 -12.34 -14.04 -6.70
N PRO A 184 -12.81 -12.84 -6.33
CA PRO A 184 -14.20 -12.61 -6.02
C PRO A 184 -15.11 -13.09 -7.15
N LEU A 185 -16.22 -13.74 -6.82
CA LEU A 185 -17.17 -14.27 -7.80
C LEU A 185 -17.75 -13.20 -8.73
N GLN A 186 -17.80 -11.95 -8.26
CA GLN A 186 -18.31 -10.80 -9.00
C GLN A 186 -17.23 -9.73 -9.12
N SER A 187 -16.61 -9.60 -10.31
CA SER A 187 -15.58 -8.60 -10.56
C SER A 187 -16.03 -7.17 -10.23
N LYS A 188 -17.28 -6.83 -10.52
CA LYS A 188 -17.87 -5.51 -10.19
C LYS A 188 -18.13 -5.28 -8.70
N ARG A 189 -17.79 -6.25 -7.84
CA ARG A 189 -17.77 -6.11 -6.36
C ARG A 189 -16.39 -6.41 -5.77
N ALA A 190 -15.39 -6.64 -6.62
CA ALA A 190 -14.02 -6.87 -6.23
C ALA A 190 -13.25 -5.55 -6.06
N ILE A 191 -12.57 -5.42 -4.93
CA ILE A 191 -11.66 -4.31 -4.62
C ILE A 191 -10.28 -4.91 -4.35
N TYR A 192 -9.28 -4.57 -5.14
CA TYR A 192 -7.91 -5.02 -4.90
C TYR A 192 -7.08 -3.92 -4.26
N ILE A 193 -6.40 -4.25 -3.16
CA ILE A 193 -5.41 -3.41 -2.52
C ILE A 193 -4.04 -3.98 -2.90
N MET A 194 -3.33 -3.31 -3.80
CA MET A 194 -2.05 -3.76 -4.33
C MET A 194 -1.01 -2.67 -4.11
N HIS A 195 0.03 -2.94 -3.31
CA HIS A 195 0.97 -1.89 -2.94
C HIS A 195 1.62 -1.24 -4.17
N SER A 196 2.11 -2.03 -5.15
CA SER A 196 2.60 -1.48 -6.41
C SER A 196 1.46 -0.99 -7.31
N PRO A 197 1.58 0.21 -7.92
CA PRO A 197 0.65 0.66 -8.96
C PRO A 197 0.87 -0.07 -10.29
N PRO A 198 -0.13 -0.07 -11.20
CA PRO A 198 -0.01 -0.63 -12.54
C PRO A 198 0.93 0.18 -13.43
N PHE A 199 1.80 -0.52 -14.19
CA PHE A 199 2.83 0.09 -15.04
C PHE A 199 2.25 0.95 -16.17
N GLY A 200 2.89 2.07 -16.44
CA GLY A 200 2.60 2.93 -17.59
C GLY A 200 1.31 3.75 -17.45
N THR A 201 0.81 3.87 -16.23
CA THR A 201 -0.37 4.68 -15.89
C THR A 201 0.03 6.08 -15.37
N ARG A 202 -0.94 6.84 -14.93
CA ARG A 202 -0.71 8.10 -14.21
C ARG A 202 -0.36 7.87 -12.74
N LEU A 203 -0.44 6.63 -12.26
CA LEU A 203 -0.28 6.28 -10.85
C LEU A 203 1.14 5.83 -10.49
N ASP A 204 2.01 5.60 -11.50
CA ASP A 204 3.34 5.03 -11.34
C ASP A 204 4.48 5.94 -11.84
N ARG A 205 4.23 7.25 -11.94
CA ARG A 205 5.19 8.23 -12.46
C ARG A 205 6.25 8.56 -11.41
N ILE A 206 7.52 8.40 -11.82
CA ILE A 206 8.70 8.85 -11.07
C ILE A 206 9.42 9.97 -11.83
N GLU A 207 10.43 10.57 -11.19
CA GLU A 207 11.24 11.62 -11.79
C GLU A 207 11.74 11.24 -13.20
N GLY A 208 11.81 12.20 -14.11
CA GLY A 208 12.16 11.96 -15.52
C GLY A 208 11.03 11.35 -16.35
N ARG A 209 9.79 11.38 -15.87
CA ARG A 209 8.59 10.84 -16.53
C ARG A 209 8.64 9.34 -16.81
N LYS A 210 9.46 8.60 -16.06
CA LYS A 210 9.54 7.14 -16.16
C LYS A 210 8.39 6.49 -15.38
N SER A 211 8.10 5.25 -15.72
CA SER A 211 7.13 4.39 -15.03
C SER A 211 7.88 3.36 -14.18
N ALA A 212 7.39 3.13 -12.96
CA ALA A 212 8.01 2.22 -12.00
C ALA A 212 7.02 1.21 -11.37
N GLY A 213 5.81 1.12 -11.89
CA GLY A 213 4.80 0.16 -11.48
C GLY A 213 5.03 -1.26 -12.02
N SER A 214 4.10 -2.17 -11.73
CA SER A 214 4.11 -3.56 -12.16
C SER A 214 3.34 -3.75 -13.47
N ARG A 215 3.98 -4.41 -14.46
CA ARG A 215 3.34 -4.84 -15.72
C ARG A 215 2.34 -5.96 -15.48
N SER A 216 2.70 -6.89 -14.61
CA SER A 216 1.85 -8.03 -14.24
C SER A 216 0.59 -7.57 -13.52
N ILE A 217 0.67 -6.59 -12.62
CA ILE A 217 -0.51 -5.97 -12.00
C ILE A 217 -1.38 -5.28 -13.05
N LYS A 218 -0.78 -4.55 -13.99
CA LYS A 218 -1.55 -3.93 -15.07
C LYS A 218 -2.31 -4.99 -15.90
N ALA A 219 -1.61 -6.01 -16.36
CA ALA A 219 -2.21 -7.11 -17.15
C ALA A 219 -3.31 -7.84 -16.35
N PHE A 220 -3.10 -8.03 -15.04
CA PHE A 220 -4.11 -8.59 -14.15
C PHE A 220 -5.38 -7.72 -14.12
N ILE A 221 -5.25 -6.41 -13.97
CA ILE A 221 -6.39 -5.47 -13.95
C ILE A 221 -7.10 -5.47 -15.31
N GLU A 222 -6.36 -5.43 -16.42
CA GLU A 222 -6.91 -5.48 -17.78
C GLU A 222 -7.73 -6.74 -18.03
N ARG A 223 -7.28 -7.90 -17.55
CA ARG A 223 -7.94 -9.20 -17.72
C ARG A 223 -9.16 -9.39 -16.82
N ASN A 224 -9.09 -8.94 -15.55
CA ASN A 224 -10.11 -9.23 -14.55
C ASN A 224 -11.16 -8.13 -14.35
N GLN A 225 -10.84 -6.88 -14.73
CA GLN A 225 -11.72 -5.72 -14.66
C GLN A 225 -12.46 -5.59 -13.30
N PRO A 226 -11.72 -5.58 -12.15
CA PRO A 226 -12.36 -5.34 -10.85
C PRO A 226 -13.02 -3.96 -10.80
N LEU A 227 -13.89 -3.75 -9.81
CA LEU A 227 -14.53 -2.43 -9.60
C LEU A 227 -13.48 -1.34 -9.31
N LEU A 228 -12.53 -1.67 -8.43
CA LEU A 228 -11.59 -0.70 -7.86
C LEU A 228 -10.25 -1.35 -7.56
N THR A 229 -9.16 -0.61 -7.80
CA THR A 229 -7.84 -0.96 -7.26
C THR A 229 -7.25 0.21 -6.50
N LEU A 230 -6.63 -0.07 -5.34
CA LEU A 230 -6.03 0.89 -4.43
C LEU A 230 -4.54 0.60 -4.33
N HIS A 231 -3.71 1.64 -4.51
CA HIS A 231 -2.25 1.52 -4.63
C HIS A 231 -1.51 2.53 -3.75
N GLY A 232 -0.21 2.27 -3.55
CA GLY A 232 0.75 3.15 -2.91
C GLY A 232 2.10 3.14 -3.64
N HIS A 233 3.20 3.00 -2.87
CA HIS A 233 4.57 2.78 -3.31
C HIS A 233 5.21 3.96 -4.06
N ILE A 234 4.56 4.55 -5.05
CA ILE A 234 5.09 5.67 -5.82
C ILE A 234 4.48 6.98 -5.31
N HIS A 235 5.15 7.53 -4.30
CA HIS A 235 4.66 8.66 -3.51
C HIS A 235 4.45 9.93 -4.32
N GLU A 236 5.37 10.22 -5.25
CA GLU A 236 5.40 11.42 -6.06
C GLU A 236 4.47 11.37 -7.28
N SER A 237 3.94 10.21 -7.61
CA SER A 237 3.20 10.02 -8.87
C SER A 237 2.03 11.00 -9.03
N PRO A 238 1.17 11.23 -8.03
CA PRO A 238 0.09 12.20 -8.18
C PRO A 238 0.58 13.64 -8.42
N ALA A 239 1.69 14.04 -7.81
CA ALA A 239 2.28 15.36 -8.00
C ALA A 239 2.89 15.52 -9.40
N LEU A 240 3.45 14.45 -9.97
CA LEU A 240 4.09 14.46 -11.29
C LEU A 240 3.10 14.30 -12.43
N SER A 241 2.04 13.51 -12.25
CA SER A 241 1.01 13.23 -13.26
C SER A 241 -0.16 14.23 -13.24
N GLY A 242 -0.33 14.96 -12.12
CA GLY A 242 -1.45 15.87 -11.90
C GLY A 242 -2.75 15.17 -11.49
N THR A 243 -2.72 13.87 -11.19
CA THR A 243 -3.90 13.11 -10.76
C THR A 243 -3.52 11.95 -9.83
N TYR A 244 -4.42 11.61 -8.92
CA TYR A 244 -4.31 10.49 -8.00
C TYR A 244 -5.14 9.26 -8.44
N MET A 245 -5.80 9.34 -9.59
CA MET A 245 -6.64 8.27 -10.15
C MET A 245 -6.40 8.09 -11.64
N ASP A 246 -6.65 6.88 -12.12
CA ASP A 246 -6.61 6.53 -13.55
C ASP A 246 -7.64 5.42 -13.84
N ARG A 247 -7.93 5.15 -15.12
CA ARG A 247 -8.81 4.08 -15.54
C ARG A 247 -8.07 3.07 -16.43
N ILE A 248 -8.32 1.79 -16.14
CA ILE A 248 -7.83 0.67 -16.94
C ILE A 248 -9.06 -0.14 -17.37
N GLY A 249 -9.54 0.13 -18.59
CA GLY A 249 -10.86 -0.34 -19.01
C GLY A 249 -11.95 0.25 -18.09
N ASP A 250 -12.78 -0.61 -17.51
CA ASP A 250 -13.83 -0.23 -16.56
C ASP A 250 -13.33 -0.02 -15.12
N THR A 251 -12.10 -0.47 -14.81
CA THR A 251 -11.54 -0.40 -13.47
C THR A 251 -11.09 1.01 -13.11
N LEU A 252 -11.57 1.54 -12.00
CA LEU A 252 -10.99 2.72 -11.37
C LEU A 252 -9.77 2.31 -10.54
N SER A 253 -8.62 2.96 -10.74
CA SER A 253 -7.38 2.75 -10.00
C SER A 253 -6.99 4.02 -9.28
N ILE A 254 -6.57 3.92 -8.01
CA ILE A 254 -6.25 5.08 -7.14
C ILE A 254 -4.90 4.87 -6.47
N ASN A 255 -4.04 5.91 -6.53
CA ASN A 255 -2.85 6.05 -5.69
C ASN A 255 -2.88 7.47 -5.10
N PRO A 256 -3.16 7.65 -3.79
CA PRO A 256 -3.24 8.98 -3.19
C PRO A 256 -1.90 9.71 -3.18
N GLY A 257 -0.78 8.97 -3.26
CA GLY A 257 0.56 9.49 -3.04
C GLY A 257 0.82 9.85 -1.57
N GLN A 258 2.04 10.28 -1.28
CA GLN A 258 2.41 10.83 0.04
C GLN A 258 3.55 11.86 -0.09
N PHE A 259 3.88 12.25 -1.31
CA PHE A 259 4.97 13.19 -1.58
C PHE A 259 4.45 14.59 -1.81
N ILE A 260 4.91 15.52 -0.99
CA ILE A 260 4.61 16.94 -1.15
C ILE A 260 5.86 17.66 -1.64
N ARG A 261 5.86 18.01 -2.93
CA ARG A 261 6.72 19.07 -3.45
C ARG A 261 6.02 20.40 -3.18
N THR A 262 5.93 20.84 -1.93
CA THR A 262 5.35 22.14 -1.62
C THR A 262 6.43 23.15 -1.24
N THR A 263 6.27 24.34 -1.77
CA THR A 263 6.91 25.57 -1.27
C THR A 263 6.47 25.89 0.18
N ARG A 264 5.42 25.23 0.68
CA ARG A 264 4.96 25.29 2.08
C ARG A 264 5.49 24.06 2.81
N LYS A 265 6.31 24.31 3.84
CA LYS A 265 7.05 23.31 4.63
C LYS A 265 6.20 22.40 5.55
N VAL A 266 4.91 22.25 5.33
CA VAL A 266 4.04 21.42 6.18
C VAL A 266 3.68 20.16 5.40
N PRO A 267 4.21 18.98 5.81
CA PRO A 267 3.78 17.71 5.24
C PRO A 267 2.30 17.48 5.60
N THR A 268 1.50 17.11 4.62
CA THR A 268 0.06 16.89 4.78
C THR A 268 -0.26 15.47 4.37
N LEU A 269 -1.17 14.82 5.07
CA LEU A 269 -1.67 13.50 4.73
C LEU A 269 -2.34 13.51 3.37
N HIS A 270 -1.91 12.63 2.48
CA HIS A 270 -2.61 12.27 1.26
C HIS A 270 -3.46 11.02 1.51
N ALA A 271 -4.76 11.17 1.48
CA ALA A 271 -5.73 10.11 1.66
C ALA A 271 -6.96 10.35 0.80
N VAL A 272 -7.74 9.31 0.55
CA VAL A 272 -9.01 9.43 -0.14
C VAL A 272 -10.15 8.88 0.70
N THR A 273 -11.32 9.49 0.59
CA THR A 273 -12.58 8.97 1.13
C THR A 273 -13.59 8.81 0.01
N PHE A 274 -14.41 7.77 0.07
CA PHE A 274 -15.44 7.50 -0.93
C PHE A 274 -16.54 6.59 -0.39
N GLU A 275 -17.72 6.67 -0.99
CA GLU A 275 -18.79 5.68 -0.82
C GLU A 275 -18.75 4.70 -1.98
N ILE A 276 -18.61 3.42 -1.69
CA ILE A 276 -18.32 2.41 -2.72
C ILE A 276 -19.43 2.31 -3.77
N GLU A 277 -20.70 2.46 -3.38
CA GLU A 277 -21.85 2.38 -4.28
C GLU A 277 -21.97 3.60 -5.22
N ARG A 278 -21.26 4.69 -4.88
CA ARG A 278 -21.29 5.97 -5.62
C ARG A 278 -19.90 6.57 -5.75
N ILE A 279 -18.87 5.73 -5.94
CA ILE A 279 -17.47 6.15 -5.85
C ILE A 279 -17.15 7.35 -6.73
N GLU A 280 -17.60 7.37 -7.96
CA GLU A 280 -17.31 8.47 -8.91
C GLU A 280 -17.85 9.84 -8.46
N LYS A 281 -18.94 9.83 -7.68
CA LYS A 281 -19.57 11.06 -7.18
C LYS A 281 -19.06 11.51 -5.82
N THR A 282 -18.49 10.58 -5.04
CA THR A 282 -18.14 10.79 -3.63
C THR A 282 -16.65 10.78 -3.35
N LEU A 283 -15.82 10.36 -4.33
CA LEU A 283 -14.38 10.31 -4.19
C LEU A 283 -13.81 11.69 -3.88
N THR A 284 -13.11 11.79 -2.77
CA THR A 284 -12.48 13.03 -2.30
C THR A 284 -11.05 12.73 -1.86
N HIS A 285 -10.10 13.52 -2.33
CA HIS A 285 -8.71 13.50 -1.90
C HIS A 285 -8.43 14.67 -0.96
N THR A 286 -7.65 14.47 0.09
CA THR A 286 -7.36 15.50 1.10
C THR A 286 -6.62 16.72 0.54
N CYS A 287 -5.79 16.53 -0.48
CA CYS A 287 -4.91 17.56 -1.05
C CYS A 287 -5.25 17.99 -2.49
N PHE A 288 -6.04 17.22 -3.23
CA PHE A 288 -6.47 17.58 -4.58
C PHE A 288 -7.86 18.22 -4.57
N PRO A 289 -8.11 19.24 -5.40
CA PRO A 289 -9.44 19.80 -5.53
C PRO A 289 -10.43 18.70 -5.98
N ARG A 290 -11.69 18.81 -5.54
CA ARG A 290 -12.74 17.90 -6.01
C ARG A 290 -12.80 17.98 -7.53
N VAL A 291 -12.70 16.84 -8.20
CA VAL A 291 -13.02 16.74 -9.62
C VAL A 291 -14.52 17.00 -9.72
N ARG A 292 -14.92 18.16 -10.24
CA ARG A 292 -16.33 18.40 -10.59
C ARG A 292 -16.65 17.47 -11.75
N SER A 293 -17.56 16.52 -11.53
CA SER A 293 -18.21 15.80 -12.64
C SER A 293 -18.97 16.83 -13.48
N GLU A 294 -18.49 17.09 -14.69
CA GLU A 294 -19.28 17.77 -15.71
C GLU A 294 -20.49 16.94 -16.11
#